data_072e4a50cffbd2964a0d30b335125724
#
_entry.id   072e4a50cffbd2964a0d30b335125724
#
_cell.length_a   1.000
_cell.length_b   1.000
_cell.length_c   1.000
_cell.angle_alpha   90.00
_cell.angle_beta   90.00
_cell.angle_gamma   90.00
#
_symmetry.space_group_name_H-M   'P 1'
#
loop_
_entity.id
_entity.type
_entity.pdbx_description
1 polymer ?
#
loop_
_entity_poly.entity_id
_entity_poly.type
_entity_poly.pdbx_seq_one_letter_code
_entity_poly.pdbx_strand_id
1 'polypeptide(L)'
;MSHTPRIRTVLSCTVLVVALGAGATACGSSETHPLAAAPYDAAQDVAISAGGRTKADPDKPLEVTATGKGRLTDVVAVDASGRRVAGELSADGTRWRTTGPLAAAARYTVTASTENGDGGPGRRTMTFDTAAQGKGKDKRLKVTFGPEKGTYGVGQPIVAELNAPVEDRKARAVVENSLKVTSQPAVETGGWYWVDSKTLHYRPKEYWPANATVTARSELGGVRVTDKVRGAAGKPLTIRTGSKIEAVVDASRHAMTVFKDGEELTTLPVTTGKPGFATRNGVKVVLGKEYFVRMRGTSVGIAAGSSESYDLPVYYATRVTWSGEYVHAAPWSVGSHGSANVSHGCVGMSTKNAAWFFETVREGDLVHVVNSIGEDMDPFGNGFGDWNVDWAEWKAGSANAPEAPPGKAPGPADRLSPRI
;
A
#
# COMPACT_ATOMS: atom_id res chain seq x y z
N MET A 1 -3.99 69.91 -26.72
CA MET A 1 -3.85 70.99 -25.74
C MET A 1 -4.01 70.40 -24.37
N SER A 2 -3.13 70.72 -23.51
CA SER A 2 -3.01 70.44 -22.08
C SER A 2 -2.26 69.16 -21.69
N HIS A 3 -1.01 69.41 -21.31
CA HIS A 3 -0.08 68.49 -20.67
C HIS A 3 -0.36 68.37 -19.17
N THR A 4 -0.16 67.18 -18.62
CA THR A 4 -0.01 67.02 -17.16
C THR A 4 1.25 66.20 -16.87
N PRO A 5 2.13 66.63 -15.95
CA PRO A 5 3.41 65.95 -15.69
C PRO A 5 3.26 64.92 -14.56
N ARG A 6 4.10 63.88 -14.67
CA ARG A 6 4.33 62.87 -13.65
C ARG A 6 5.22 63.40 -12.53
N ILE A 7 4.80 63.27 -11.29
CA ILE A 7 5.61 63.49 -10.10
C ILE A 7 6.02 62.12 -9.54
N ARG A 8 7.32 61.89 -9.48
CA ARG A 8 7.94 60.78 -8.75
C ARG A 8 8.24 61.27 -7.34
N THR A 9 7.71 60.59 -6.34
CA THR A 9 8.10 60.84 -4.92
C THR A 9 8.96 59.67 -4.46
N VAL A 10 10.21 59.98 -4.13
CA VAL A 10 11.15 59.09 -3.46
C VAL A 10 10.98 59.33 -1.95
N LEU A 11 10.72 58.29 -1.20
CA LEU A 11 10.67 58.35 0.27
C LEU A 11 11.88 57.62 0.84
N SER A 12 12.78 58.41 1.41
CA SER A 12 13.92 57.92 2.19
C SER A 12 13.47 57.52 3.60
N CYS A 13 13.81 56.29 4.04
CA CYS A 13 13.66 55.87 5.43
C CYS A 13 14.86 56.28 6.24
N THR A 14 14.63 57.14 7.19
CA THR A 14 15.60 57.55 8.24
C THR A 14 15.46 56.60 9.42
N VAL A 15 16.58 55.99 9.80
CA VAL A 15 16.71 55.21 11.03
C VAL A 15 16.78 56.11 12.24
N LEU A 16 15.91 55.91 13.20
CA LEU A 16 15.97 56.56 14.53
C LEU A 16 16.29 55.51 15.59
N VAL A 17 17.51 55.54 16.13
CA VAL A 17 17.94 54.84 17.34
C VAL A 17 17.57 55.72 18.52
N VAL A 18 16.73 55.17 19.42
CA VAL A 18 16.52 55.78 20.74
C VAL A 18 16.89 54.74 21.79
N ALA A 19 17.97 54.99 22.49
CA ALA A 19 18.37 54.33 23.71
C ALA A 19 17.84 55.14 24.91
N LEU A 20 17.14 54.49 25.83
CA LEU A 20 16.84 54.90 27.23
C LEU A 20 16.42 53.60 27.93
N GLY A 21 17.06 53.04 28.87
CA GLY A 21 17.59 53.58 30.11
C GLY A 21 16.70 53.11 31.28
N ALA A 22 17.14 52.04 31.95
CA ALA A 22 16.99 51.78 33.38
C ALA A 22 15.59 51.67 34.06
N GLY A 23 15.32 50.45 34.58
CA GLY A 23 14.79 50.34 35.92
C GLY A 23 13.34 49.95 36.09
N ALA A 24 13.11 48.64 36.21
CA ALA A 24 12.14 48.13 37.20
C ALA A 24 12.44 46.64 37.45
N THR A 25 13.00 46.34 38.61
CA THR A 25 13.03 45.02 39.21
C THR A 25 11.61 44.62 39.57
N ALA A 26 11.00 43.80 38.72
CA ALA A 26 9.85 42.98 39.08
C ALA A 26 10.35 41.55 39.20
N CYS A 27 10.54 41.06 40.43
CA CYS A 27 10.59 39.65 40.76
C CYS A 27 9.23 39.05 40.39
N GLY A 28 9.10 38.63 39.15
CA GLY A 28 8.07 37.69 38.71
C GLY A 28 8.76 36.35 38.59
N SER A 29 8.47 35.41 39.48
CA SER A 29 8.76 33.99 39.31
C SER A 29 8.06 33.56 38.01
N SER A 30 8.82 33.55 36.92
CA SER A 30 8.41 32.85 35.70
C SER A 30 8.38 31.36 36.08
N GLU A 31 7.22 30.84 36.38
CA GLU A 31 6.98 29.41 36.36
C GLU A 31 7.27 28.95 34.92
N THR A 32 8.50 28.49 34.70
CA THR A 32 8.89 27.84 33.47
C THR A 32 8.03 26.59 33.36
N HIS A 33 7.18 26.56 32.30
CA HIS A 33 6.35 25.41 32.03
C HIS A 33 7.23 24.15 32.00
N PRO A 34 6.86 23.04 32.67
CA PRO A 34 7.69 21.82 32.79
C PRO A 34 8.18 21.26 31.45
N LEU A 35 7.49 21.59 30.35
CA LEU A 35 7.87 21.22 28.97
C LEU A 35 8.94 22.13 28.33
N ALA A 36 9.36 23.21 29.01
CA ALA A 36 10.35 24.15 28.47
C ALA A 36 11.77 23.89 29.00
N ALA A 37 11.97 23.03 29.98
CA ALA A 37 13.29 22.65 30.47
C ALA A 37 13.95 21.65 29.52
N ALA A 38 15.17 21.94 29.06
CA ALA A 38 15.96 20.95 28.30
C ALA A 38 16.19 19.70 29.18
N PRO A 39 15.99 18.49 28.64
CA PRO A 39 16.23 17.26 29.40
C PRO A 39 17.70 17.15 29.83
N TYR A 40 17.92 16.72 31.11
CA TYR A 40 19.28 16.44 31.57
C TYR A 40 19.87 15.22 30.86
N ASP A 41 21.20 15.11 30.83
CA ASP A 41 21.88 13.90 30.26
C ASP A 41 21.72 12.71 31.23
N ALA A 42 20.87 11.76 30.84
CA ALA A 42 20.57 10.56 31.59
C ALA A 42 21.57 9.41 31.33
N ALA A 43 22.81 9.72 30.91
CA ALA A 43 23.81 8.68 30.59
C ALA A 43 24.15 7.77 31.78
N GLN A 44 24.03 8.27 32.99
CA GLN A 44 24.28 7.51 34.24
C GLN A 44 23.04 6.73 34.70
N ASP A 45 21.84 7.16 34.28
CA ASP A 45 20.57 6.63 34.78
C ASP A 45 19.96 5.58 33.85
N VAL A 46 20.58 5.32 32.71
CA VAL A 46 20.08 4.37 31.70
C VAL A 46 21.19 3.45 31.24
N ALA A 47 20.97 2.15 31.33
CA ALA A 47 21.81 1.14 30.72
C ALA A 47 21.16 0.65 29.40
N ILE A 48 21.96 0.46 28.34
CA ILE A 48 21.54 -0.08 27.06
C ILE A 48 22.39 -1.30 26.77
N SER A 49 21.77 -2.47 26.56
CA SER A 49 22.47 -3.77 26.40
C SER A 49 23.42 -3.84 25.21
N ALA A 50 23.24 -2.95 24.23
CA ALA A 50 24.16 -2.81 23.09
C ALA A 50 25.40 -1.95 23.39
N GLY A 51 25.48 -1.33 24.58
CA GLY A 51 26.61 -0.50 25.00
C GLY A 51 27.83 -1.37 25.27
N GLY A 52 28.83 -1.33 24.38
CA GLY A 52 30.08 -2.06 24.55
C GLY A 52 30.98 -1.93 23.32
N ARG A 53 32.23 -2.46 23.42
CA ARG A 53 33.20 -2.39 22.34
C ARG A 53 32.97 -3.37 21.20
N THR A 54 32.01 -4.30 21.32
CA THR A 54 31.66 -5.30 20.32
C THR A 54 30.31 -4.92 19.68
N LYS A 55 30.16 -5.25 18.42
CA LYS A 55 28.86 -5.08 17.72
C LYS A 55 27.77 -5.90 18.40
N ALA A 56 26.58 -5.33 18.55
CA ALA A 56 25.45 -6.02 19.14
C ALA A 56 25.03 -7.24 18.29
N ASP A 57 24.64 -8.31 18.95
CA ASP A 57 24.10 -9.51 18.30
C ASP A 57 22.66 -9.22 17.81
N PRO A 58 22.38 -9.26 16.49
CA PRO A 58 21.05 -8.96 15.97
C PRO A 58 19.97 -9.97 16.39
N ASP A 59 20.38 -11.17 16.84
CA ASP A 59 19.46 -12.22 17.26
C ASP A 59 19.05 -12.10 18.74
N LYS A 60 19.73 -11.21 19.49
CA LYS A 60 19.38 -10.92 20.88
C LYS A 60 18.47 -9.70 20.96
N PRO A 61 17.48 -9.73 21.88
CA PRO A 61 16.69 -8.52 22.15
C PRO A 61 17.58 -7.37 22.62
N LEU A 62 17.28 -6.16 22.16
CA LEU A 62 17.84 -4.95 22.73
C LEU A 62 17.05 -4.64 24.02
N GLU A 63 17.78 -4.41 25.10
CA GLU A 63 17.20 -4.01 26.39
C GLU A 63 17.73 -2.64 26.79
N VAL A 64 16.83 -1.81 27.31
CA VAL A 64 17.11 -0.51 27.92
C VAL A 64 16.58 -0.55 29.35
N THR A 65 17.41 -0.24 30.32
CA THR A 65 17.07 -0.38 31.74
C THR A 65 17.39 0.92 32.47
N ALA A 66 16.45 1.38 33.31
CA ALA A 66 16.74 2.44 34.27
C ALA A 66 17.62 1.90 35.39
N THR A 67 18.74 2.61 35.73
CA THR A 67 19.75 2.16 36.70
C THR A 67 19.69 2.88 38.02
N GLY A 68 18.85 3.92 38.15
CA GLY A 68 18.71 4.75 39.37
C GLY A 68 17.31 4.68 39.94
N LYS A 69 16.95 5.73 40.71
CA LYS A 69 15.59 5.90 41.26
C LYS A 69 14.58 6.42 40.24
N GLY A 70 15.04 6.75 39.01
CA GLY A 70 14.21 7.21 37.92
C GLY A 70 13.56 6.06 37.16
N ARG A 71 12.71 6.41 36.21
CA ARG A 71 12.03 5.46 35.31
C ARG A 71 12.16 5.90 33.88
N LEU A 72 12.08 4.90 32.96
CA LEU A 72 11.92 5.16 31.54
C LEU A 72 10.48 5.65 31.28
N THR A 73 10.34 6.71 30.50
CA THR A 73 9.03 7.24 30.07
C THR A 73 8.75 6.91 28.60
N ASP A 74 9.79 6.82 27.76
CA ASP A 74 9.71 6.39 26.37
C ASP A 74 11.06 5.85 25.90
N VAL A 75 11.02 4.90 24.95
CA VAL A 75 12.22 4.42 24.25
C VAL A 75 11.93 4.29 22.77
N VAL A 76 12.73 4.95 21.95
CA VAL A 76 12.68 4.89 20.50
C VAL A 76 13.99 4.31 19.98
N ALA A 77 13.91 3.21 19.26
CA ALA A 77 15.03 2.62 18.53
C ALA A 77 14.73 2.65 17.02
N VAL A 78 15.62 3.27 16.24
CA VAL A 78 15.50 3.38 14.78
C VAL A 78 16.80 2.95 14.11
N ASP A 79 16.69 2.34 12.94
CA ASP A 79 17.86 2.07 12.10
C ASP A 79 18.15 3.23 11.13
N ALA A 80 19.25 3.13 10.39
CA ALA A 80 19.69 4.16 9.44
C ALA A 80 18.69 4.38 8.28
N SER A 81 17.74 3.46 8.04
CA SER A 81 16.67 3.62 7.05
C SER A 81 15.41 4.31 7.63
N GLY A 82 15.42 4.62 8.94
CA GLY A 82 14.28 5.19 9.66
C GLY A 82 13.27 4.14 10.13
N ARG A 83 13.57 2.85 10.04
CA ARG A 83 12.69 1.80 10.56
C ARG A 83 12.74 1.80 12.09
N ARG A 84 11.57 1.96 12.70
CA ARG A 84 11.41 1.83 14.14
C ARG A 84 11.35 0.36 14.53
N VAL A 85 12.10 -0.01 15.56
CA VAL A 85 12.03 -1.35 16.15
C VAL A 85 10.91 -1.37 17.18
N ALA A 86 10.02 -2.35 17.06
CA ALA A 86 8.96 -2.55 18.05
C ALA A 86 9.55 -3.02 19.37
N GLY A 87 9.00 -2.52 20.49
CA GLY A 87 9.43 -2.88 21.83
C GLY A 87 8.38 -2.49 22.86
N GLU A 88 8.48 -3.10 24.03
CA GLU A 88 7.56 -2.93 25.14
C GLU A 88 8.27 -2.33 26.35
N LEU A 89 7.65 -1.32 26.96
CA LEU A 89 8.06 -0.75 28.23
C LEU A 89 7.33 -1.48 29.36
N SER A 90 8.07 -1.89 30.40
CA SER A 90 7.45 -2.49 31.59
C SER A 90 6.53 -1.49 32.31
N ALA A 91 5.50 -1.98 32.97
CA ALA A 91 4.49 -1.14 33.63
C ALA A 91 5.10 -0.22 34.71
N ASP A 92 6.19 -0.65 35.34
CA ASP A 92 6.95 0.11 36.35
C ASP A 92 7.95 1.12 35.73
N GLY A 93 8.12 1.10 34.40
CA GLY A 93 9.07 1.96 33.71
C GLY A 93 10.53 1.58 33.94
N THR A 94 10.85 0.43 34.55
CA THR A 94 12.25 0.06 34.84
C THR A 94 12.97 -0.52 33.65
N ARG A 95 12.25 -1.11 32.69
CA ARG A 95 12.85 -1.81 31.54
C ARG A 95 12.01 -1.67 30.28
N TRP A 96 12.71 -1.50 29.17
CA TRP A 96 12.15 -1.63 27.83
C TRP A 96 12.91 -2.72 27.08
N ARG A 97 12.21 -3.51 26.27
CA ARG A 97 12.78 -4.61 25.49
C ARG A 97 12.17 -4.67 24.11
N THR A 98 13.00 -4.93 23.08
CA THR A 98 12.48 -5.16 21.72
C THR A 98 11.63 -6.42 21.65
N THR A 99 10.50 -6.32 20.95
CA THR A 99 9.61 -7.46 20.61
C THR A 99 9.85 -7.96 19.18
N GLY A 100 10.55 -7.16 18.35
CA GLY A 100 10.95 -7.51 17.00
C GLY A 100 12.46 -7.75 16.86
N PRO A 101 12.88 -8.44 15.79
CA PRO A 101 14.30 -8.71 15.51
C PRO A 101 15.02 -7.44 15.05
N LEU A 102 16.34 -7.38 15.35
CA LEU A 102 17.24 -6.40 14.77
C LEU A 102 17.74 -6.88 13.39
N ALA A 103 18.05 -5.96 12.48
CA ALA A 103 18.72 -6.29 11.24
C ALA A 103 20.22 -6.50 11.50
N ALA A 104 20.83 -7.47 10.81
CA ALA A 104 22.28 -7.67 10.84
C ALA A 104 23.03 -6.61 10.01
N ALA A 105 24.25 -6.26 10.41
CA ALA A 105 25.09 -5.26 9.77
C ALA A 105 24.41 -3.88 9.60
N ALA A 106 23.55 -3.52 10.54
CA ALA A 106 22.80 -2.27 10.54
C ALA A 106 23.24 -1.38 11.71
N ARG A 107 23.12 -0.06 11.51
CA ARG A 107 23.34 0.93 12.55
C ARG A 107 22.00 1.35 13.15
N TYR A 108 21.95 1.42 14.48
CA TYR A 108 20.78 1.83 15.24
C TYR A 108 21.10 3.05 16.09
N THR A 109 20.10 3.93 16.21
CA THR A 109 20.08 5.01 17.21
C THR A 109 18.98 4.71 18.20
N VAL A 110 19.32 4.66 19.49
CA VAL A 110 18.36 4.49 20.60
C VAL A 110 18.31 5.77 21.38
N THR A 111 17.10 6.31 21.56
CA THR A 111 16.82 7.45 22.41
C THR A 111 15.92 6.96 23.55
N ALA A 112 16.40 7.04 24.78
CA ALA A 112 15.66 6.76 26.00
C ALA A 112 15.31 8.07 26.68
N SER A 113 14.04 8.30 26.95
CA SER A 113 13.53 9.40 27.78
C SER A 113 13.28 8.86 29.18
N THR A 114 13.65 9.62 30.20
CA THR A 114 13.53 9.24 31.61
C THR A 114 12.87 10.36 32.43
N GLU A 115 12.43 9.97 33.62
CA GLU A 115 12.01 10.87 34.66
C GLU A 115 12.81 10.47 35.93
N ASN A 116 13.51 11.42 36.55
CA ASN A 116 14.24 11.16 37.78
C ASN A 116 13.30 11.11 39.00
N GLY A 117 13.84 10.86 40.20
CA GLY A 117 13.05 10.78 41.43
C GLY A 117 12.31 12.06 41.80
N ASP A 118 12.72 13.20 41.29
CA ASP A 118 12.14 14.53 41.53
C ASP A 118 11.22 14.98 40.38
N GLY A 119 10.92 14.09 39.41
CA GLY A 119 10.06 14.39 38.24
C GLY A 119 10.78 15.12 37.09
N GLY A 120 12.09 15.34 37.19
CA GLY A 120 12.88 16.01 36.15
C GLY A 120 13.06 15.15 34.91
N PRO A 121 12.80 15.70 33.68
CA PRO A 121 12.96 14.93 32.42
C PRO A 121 14.43 14.76 32.06
N GLY A 122 14.83 13.54 31.72
CA GLY A 122 16.16 13.21 31.24
C GLY A 122 16.13 12.53 29.86
N ARG A 123 17.25 12.53 29.18
CA ARG A 123 17.40 11.86 27.88
C ARG A 123 18.79 11.25 27.75
N ARG A 124 18.83 10.01 27.21
CA ARG A 124 20.04 9.38 26.72
C ARG A 124 19.88 8.98 25.27
N THR A 125 20.84 9.34 24.43
CA THR A 125 20.91 8.85 23.06
C THR A 125 22.20 8.05 22.86
N MET A 126 22.10 6.86 22.22
CA MET A 126 23.25 6.01 21.93
C MET A 126 23.10 5.42 20.54
N THR A 127 24.21 5.37 19.82
CA THR A 127 24.29 4.70 18.50
C THR A 127 25.16 3.45 18.63
N PHE A 128 24.73 2.36 17.98
CA PHE A 128 25.51 1.11 17.93
C PHE A 128 25.31 0.42 16.57
N ASP A 129 26.24 -0.45 16.23
CA ASP A 129 26.14 -1.32 15.04
C ASP A 129 25.79 -2.74 15.48
N THR A 130 24.99 -3.46 14.69
CA THR A 130 24.81 -4.90 14.85
C THR A 130 25.90 -5.66 14.10
N ALA A 131 26.21 -6.87 14.58
CA ALA A 131 27.16 -7.74 13.92
C ALA A 131 26.70 -8.08 12.49
N ALA A 132 27.65 -8.16 11.56
CA ALA A 132 27.40 -8.80 10.28
C ALA A 132 27.14 -10.28 10.54
N GLN A 133 26.15 -10.83 9.86
CA GLN A 133 25.90 -12.25 9.95
C GLN A 133 27.11 -13.04 9.42
N GLY A 134 27.55 -14.04 10.15
CA GLY A 134 28.50 -15.01 9.64
C GLY A 134 27.98 -15.63 8.34
N LYS A 135 28.88 -16.19 7.51
CA LYS A 135 28.53 -16.89 6.25
C LYS A 135 27.72 -18.17 6.54
N GLY A 136 26.59 -18.00 7.25
CA GLY A 136 25.68 -19.08 7.62
C GLY A 136 24.79 -19.49 6.44
N LYS A 137 24.29 -20.72 6.48
CA LYS A 137 23.43 -21.37 5.48
C LYS A 137 21.99 -20.83 5.47
N ASP A 138 21.71 -19.64 6.01
CA ASP A 138 20.35 -19.10 6.07
C ASP A 138 19.80 -18.83 4.67
N LYS A 139 18.59 -19.32 4.44
CA LYS A 139 17.86 -19.03 3.22
C LYS A 139 17.54 -17.53 3.16
N ARG A 140 17.69 -16.94 1.96
CA ARG A 140 17.39 -15.53 1.73
C ARG A 140 15.98 -15.36 1.19
N LEU A 141 15.12 -14.68 1.96
CA LEU A 141 13.78 -14.29 1.54
C LEU A 141 13.87 -12.97 0.77
N LYS A 142 13.48 -13.00 -0.51
CA LYS A 142 13.44 -11.82 -1.39
C LYS A 142 12.01 -11.40 -1.60
N VAL A 143 11.80 -10.09 -1.70
CA VAL A 143 10.54 -9.47 -2.11
C VAL A 143 10.74 -8.82 -3.47
N THR A 144 9.82 -9.07 -4.38
CA THR A 144 9.70 -8.35 -5.66
C THR A 144 8.38 -7.61 -5.65
N PHE A 145 8.40 -6.31 -5.95
CA PHE A 145 7.19 -5.52 -6.05
C PHE A 145 6.69 -5.47 -7.49
N GLY A 146 5.36 -5.55 -7.65
CA GLY A 146 4.61 -5.29 -8.86
C GLY A 146 3.57 -4.18 -8.64
N PRO A 147 3.06 -3.61 -9.74
CA PRO A 147 3.42 -3.87 -11.15
C PRO A 147 4.82 -3.35 -11.49
N GLU A 148 5.21 -3.36 -12.76
CA GLU A 148 6.44 -2.70 -13.20
C GLU A 148 6.35 -1.17 -13.05
N LYS A 149 7.49 -0.47 -13.17
CA LYS A 149 7.51 1.00 -13.16
C LYS A 149 6.69 1.54 -14.34
N GLY A 150 5.68 2.36 -14.04
CA GLY A 150 4.78 2.87 -15.08
C GLY A 150 3.77 3.86 -14.53
N THR A 151 2.81 4.22 -15.40
CA THR A 151 1.61 4.99 -15.02
C THR A 151 0.39 4.09 -15.17
N TYR A 152 -0.37 3.97 -14.08
CA TYR A 152 -1.50 3.07 -13.95
C TYR A 152 -2.78 3.84 -13.60
N GLY A 153 -3.92 3.17 -13.68
CA GLY A 153 -5.16 3.67 -13.12
C GLY A 153 -5.16 3.64 -11.59
N VAL A 154 -6.14 4.32 -11.00
CA VAL A 154 -6.25 4.46 -9.54
C VAL A 154 -6.65 3.15 -8.82
N GLY A 155 -7.09 2.15 -9.55
CA GLY A 155 -7.45 0.83 -9.03
C GLY A 155 -6.28 -0.16 -8.94
N GLN A 156 -5.07 0.20 -9.36
CA GLN A 156 -3.92 -0.72 -9.39
C GLN A 156 -3.42 -1.03 -7.98
N PRO A 157 -3.51 -2.26 -7.46
CA PRO A 157 -2.88 -2.62 -6.19
C PRO A 157 -1.36 -2.71 -6.33
N ILE A 158 -0.64 -2.53 -5.22
CA ILE A 158 0.78 -2.90 -5.13
C ILE A 158 0.85 -4.37 -4.72
N VAL A 159 1.54 -5.16 -5.51
CA VAL A 159 1.78 -6.58 -5.22
C VAL A 159 3.18 -6.74 -4.64
N ALA A 160 3.32 -7.52 -3.57
CA ALA A 160 4.59 -7.97 -3.06
C ALA A 160 4.66 -9.49 -3.18
N GLU A 161 5.60 -9.98 -4.00
CA GLU A 161 5.80 -11.41 -4.24
C GLU A 161 7.07 -11.88 -3.56
N LEU A 162 6.96 -12.95 -2.76
CA LEU A 162 8.05 -13.59 -2.05
C LEU A 162 8.61 -14.76 -2.87
N ASN A 163 9.92 -14.92 -2.90
CA ASN A 163 10.58 -16.06 -3.57
C ASN A 163 10.40 -17.40 -2.85
N ALA A 164 9.83 -17.40 -1.65
CA ALA A 164 9.56 -18.61 -0.86
C ALA A 164 8.32 -18.40 0.03
N PRO A 165 7.55 -19.46 0.35
CA PRO A 165 6.38 -19.36 1.19
C PRO A 165 6.74 -19.01 2.64
N VAL A 166 5.88 -18.22 3.29
CA VAL A 166 5.90 -17.89 4.70
C VAL A 166 4.57 -18.30 5.30
N GLU A 167 4.54 -19.42 6.04
CA GLU A 167 3.31 -20.00 6.58
C GLU A 167 3.00 -19.49 7.99
N ASP A 168 4.04 -19.33 8.81
CA ASP A 168 3.90 -18.92 10.20
C ASP A 168 3.43 -17.47 10.31
N ARG A 169 2.38 -17.22 11.09
CA ARG A 169 1.76 -15.91 11.25
C ARG A 169 2.72 -14.86 11.82
N LYS A 170 3.59 -15.23 12.77
CA LYS A 170 4.57 -14.30 13.35
C LYS A 170 5.62 -13.92 12.31
N ALA A 171 6.06 -14.89 11.51
CA ALA A 171 6.96 -14.64 10.40
C ALA A 171 6.31 -13.76 9.32
N ARG A 172 5.02 -13.97 9.00
CA ARG A 172 4.24 -13.08 8.13
C ARG A 172 4.18 -11.66 8.66
N ALA A 173 3.94 -11.47 9.96
CA ALA A 173 3.92 -10.15 10.58
C ALA A 173 5.29 -9.45 10.48
N VAL A 174 6.41 -10.17 10.64
CA VAL A 174 7.76 -9.63 10.44
C VAL A 174 7.96 -9.15 9.00
N VAL A 175 7.53 -9.95 8.02
CA VAL A 175 7.58 -9.58 6.59
C VAL A 175 6.75 -8.33 6.36
N GLU A 176 5.47 -8.36 6.70
CA GLU A 176 4.51 -7.28 6.46
C GLU A 176 4.98 -5.95 7.09
N ASN A 177 5.44 -5.99 8.35
CA ASN A 177 5.96 -4.81 9.04
C ASN A 177 7.22 -4.21 8.40
N SER A 178 7.92 -4.99 7.59
CA SER A 178 9.11 -4.55 6.84
C SER A 178 8.78 -4.01 5.44
N LEU A 179 7.51 -4.08 5.00
CA LEU A 179 7.06 -3.54 3.72
C LEU A 179 6.39 -2.19 3.93
N LYS A 180 6.88 -1.16 3.25
CA LYS A 180 6.37 0.21 3.36
C LYS A 180 5.82 0.67 2.03
N VAL A 181 4.60 1.20 2.05
CA VAL A 181 3.99 1.86 0.89
C VAL A 181 3.63 3.28 1.29
N THR A 182 3.99 4.23 0.45
CA THR A 182 3.69 5.65 0.63
C THR A 182 3.15 6.21 -0.67
N SER A 183 2.33 7.25 -0.58
CA SER A 183 1.85 7.98 -1.76
C SER A 183 1.92 9.49 -1.56
N GLN A 184 2.02 10.22 -2.66
CA GLN A 184 1.93 11.67 -2.70
C GLN A 184 0.99 12.07 -3.84
N PRO A 185 -0.20 12.63 -3.53
CA PRO A 185 -0.76 12.91 -2.21
C PRO A 185 -0.88 11.67 -1.32
N ALA A 186 -0.79 11.86 0.00
CA ALA A 186 -0.89 10.77 0.95
C ALA A 186 -2.31 10.20 1.01
N VAL A 187 -2.41 8.87 1.14
CA VAL A 187 -3.68 8.21 1.48
C VAL A 187 -3.82 8.15 3.00
N GLU A 188 -5.03 8.38 3.51
CA GLU A 188 -5.30 8.35 4.94
C GLU A 188 -5.14 6.93 5.53
N THR A 189 -5.59 5.93 4.79
CA THR A 189 -5.63 4.54 5.26
C THR A 189 -5.32 3.59 4.13
N GLY A 190 -4.42 2.65 4.39
CA GLY A 190 -4.08 1.56 3.48
C GLY A 190 -3.56 0.36 4.26
N GLY A 191 -3.51 -0.81 3.62
CA GLY A 191 -3.08 -2.03 4.30
C GLY A 191 -2.71 -3.16 3.35
N TRP A 192 -1.91 -4.08 3.87
CA TRP A 192 -1.57 -5.34 3.22
C TRP A 192 -2.62 -6.39 3.50
N TYR A 193 -2.84 -7.26 2.52
CA TYR A 193 -3.61 -8.49 2.61
C TYR A 193 -2.75 -9.64 2.12
N TRP A 194 -2.67 -10.74 2.85
CA TRP A 194 -2.02 -11.96 2.42
C TRP A 194 -2.96 -12.78 1.54
N VAL A 195 -2.73 -12.73 0.23
CA VAL A 195 -3.50 -13.51 -0.74
C VAL A 195 -3.21 -15.00 -0.58
N ASP A 196 -1.94 -15.34 -0.39
CA ASP A 196 -1.46 -16.69 -0.11
C ASP A 196 -0.18 -16.66 0.73
N SER A 197 0.60 -17.75 0.79
CA SER A 197 1.82 -17.81 1.58
C SER A 197 3.02 -17.07 0.96
N LYS A 198 2.90 -16.56 -0.27
CA LYS A 198 3.96 -15.85 -1.00
C LYS A 198 3.56 -14.47 -1.50
N THR A 199 2.28 -14.19 -1.56
CA THR A 199 1.75 -13.01 -2.25
C THR A 199 0.98 -12.13 -1.29
N LEU A 200 1.33 -10.85 -1.26
CA LEU A 200 0.60 -9.82 -0.54
C LEU A 200 0.16 -8.75 -1.52
N HIS A 201 -1.07 -8.28 -1.37
CA HIS A 201 -1.56 -7.11 -2.06
C HIS A 201 -1.71 -5.95 -1.07
N TYR A 202 -1.35 -4.74 -1.52
CA TYR A 202 -1.60 -3.51 -0.78
C TYR A 202 -2.53 -2.61 -1.58
N ARG A 203 -3.58 -2.15 -0.93
CA ARG A 203 -4.42 -1.08 -1.44
C ARG A 203 -4.77 -0.07 -0.34
N PRO A 204 -5.07 1.19 -0.70
CA PRO A 204 -5.74 2.10 0.23
C PRO A 204 -7.18 1.63 0.49
N LYS A 205 -7.84 2.22 1.48
CA LYS A 205 -9.25 1.97 1.77
C LYS A 205 -10.12 2.35 0.58
N GLU A 206 -9.89 3.55 0.09
CA GLU A 206 -10.44 4.05 -1.17
C GLU A 206 -9.43 3.79 -2.31
N TYR A 207 -9.76 4.16 -3.55
CA TYR A 207 -8.79 4.11 -4.65
C TYR A 207 -7.60 5.05 -4.41
N TRP A 208 -6.49 4.82 -5.11
CA TRP A 208 -5.40 5.78 -5.10
C TRP A 208 -5.88 7.16 -5.54
N PRO A 209 -5.30 8.25 -4.99
CA PRO A 209 -5.55 9.58 -5.55
C PRO A 209 -5.14 9.64 -7.03
N ALA A 210 -5.87 10.40 -7.82
CA ALA A 210 -5.47 10.70 -9.19
C ALA A 210 -4.14 11.46 -9.21
N ASN A 211 -3.31 11.19 -10.22
CA ASN A 211 -2.01 11.83 -10.44
C ASN A 211 -1.01 11.70 -9.27
N ALA A 212 -1.17 10.68 -8.43
CA ALA A 212 -0.29 10.41 -7.32
C ALA A 212 1.01 9.69 -7.74
N THR A 213 2.04 9.84 -6.92
CA THR A 213 3.23 8.99 -6.95
C THR A 213 3.15 8.01 -5.80
N VAL A 214 3.18 6.71 -6.10
CA VAL A 214 3.13 5.62 -5.11
C VAL A 214 4.48 4.93 -5.08
N THR A 215 5.05 4.76 -3.88
CA THR A 215 6.35 4.11 -3.69
C THR A 215 6.21 2.96 -2.71
N ALA A 216 6.67 1.77 -3.12
CA ALA A 216 6.80 0.59 -2.27
C ALA A 216 8.28 0.27 -2.04
N ARG A 217 8.65 -0.01 -0.80
CA ARG A 217 10.02 -0.40 -0.42
C ARG A 217 10.02 -1.52 0.61
N SER A 218 11.08 -2.34 0.58
CA SER A 218 11.30 -3.40 1.54
C SER A 218 12.46 -3.06 2.45
N GLU A 219 12.23 -3.07 3.76
CA GLU A 219 13.21 -2.92 4.83
C GLU A 219 13.60 -4.29 5.40
N LEU A 220 13.35 -5.36 4.65
CA LEU A 220 13.60 -6.74 5.07
C LEU A 220 15.09 -7.11 5.12
N GLY A 221 15.97 -6.32 4.49
CA GLY A 221 17.41 -6.61 4.37
C GLY A 221 18.07 -6.92 5.72
N GLY A 222 18.56 -8.17 5.89
CA GLY A 222 19.19 -8.64 7.12
C GLY A 222 18.24 -8.96 8.28
N VAL A 223 16.94 -8.70 8.16
CA VAL A 223 15.94 -8.99 9.19
C VAL A 223 15.75 -10.50 9.32
N ARG A 224 15.75 -11.03 10.53
CA ARG A 224 15.42 -12.42 10.82
C ARG A 224 13.91 -12.63 10.70
N VAL A 225 13.50 -13.47 9.75
CA VAL A 225 12.10 -13.82 9.53
C VAL A 225 11.74 -15.06 10.33
N THR A 226 12.62 -16.08 10.28
CA THR A 226 12.57 -17.29 11.12
C THR A 226 13.98 -17.65 11.56
N ASP A 227 14.13 -18.73 12.33
CA ASP A 227 15.46 -19.20 12.77
C ASP A 227 16.42 -19.52 11.61
N LYS A 228 15.87 -19.89 10.45
CA LYS A 228 16.63 -20.34 9.28
C LYS A 228 16.47 -19.43 8.06
N VAL A 229 15.70 -18.33 8.19
CA VAL A 229 15.36 -17.44 7.06
C VAL A 229 15.65 -15.99 7.45
N ARG A 230 16.42 -15.31 6.61
CA ARG A 230 16.64 -13.87 6.72
C ARG A 230 16.23 -13.16 5.45
N GLY A 231 15.72 -11.95 5.63
CA GLY A 231 15.38 -11.10 4.51
C GLY A 231 16.60 -10.66 3.71
N ALA A 232 16.40 -10.51 2.41
CA ALA A 232 17.34 -9.89 1.49
C ALA A 232 16.92 -8.43 1.23
N ALA A 233 17.89 -7.59 0.85
CA ALA A 233 17.57 -6.26 0.34
C ALA A 233 16.71 -6.38 -0.93
N GLY A 234 15.65 -5.59 -1.01
CA GLY A 234 14.75 -5.50 -2.16
C GLY A 234 15.00 -4.22 -2.97
N LYS A 235 14.60 -4.22 -4.25
CA LYS A 235 14.56 -3.01 -5.06
C LYS A 235 13.25 -2.28 -4.76
N PRO A 236 13.26 -0.95 -4.55
CA PRO A 236 12.03 -0.19 -4.42
C PRO A 236 11.31 -0.10 -5.78
N LEU A 237 9.99 0.01 -5.71
CA LEU A 237 9.12 0.30 -6.84
C LEU A 237 8.55 1.69 -6.68
N THR A 238 8.49 2.45 -7.78
CA THR A 238 7.73 3.70 -7.84
C THR A 238 6.86 3.68 -9.09
N ILE A 239 5.56 3.85 -8.90
CA ILE A 239 4.58 4.02 -9.98
C ILE A 239 3.89 5.38 -9.86
N ARG A 240 3.19 5.78 -10.92
CA ARG A 240 2.29 6.93 -10.92
C ARG A 240 0.87 6.48 -11.19
N THR A 241 -0.10 7.19 -10.65
CA THR A 241 -1.49 7.06 -11.08
C THR A 241 -1.81 8.15 -12.10
N GLY A 242 -2.75 7.86 -13.01
CA GLY A 242 -3.33 8.86 -13.89
C GLY A 242 -4.59 9.48 -13.30
N SER A 243 -5.41 10.12 -14.14
CA SER A 243 -6.80 10.48 -13.81
C SER A 243 -7.59 9.23 -13.41
N LYS A 244 -8.58 9.38 -12.54
CA LYS A 244 -9.50 8.28 -12.20
C LYS A 244 -10.43 8.02 -13.39
N ILE A 245 -10.24 6.89 -14.07
CA ILE A 245 -11.17 6.39 -15.08
C ILE A 245 -11.95 5.23 -14.48
N GLU A 246 -13.27 5.29 -14.56
CA GLU A 246 -14.19 4.28 -14.07
C GLU A 246 -15.26 4.01 -15.11
N ALA A 247 -15.39 2.77 -15.56
CA ALA A 247 -16.42 2.33 -16.48
C ALA A 247 -17.44 1.48 -15.71
N VAL A 248 -18.69 1.93 -15.63
CA VAL A 248 -19.77 1.18 -15.00
C VAL A 248 -20.59 0.50 -16.10
N VAL A 249 -20.55 -0.83 -16.11
CA VAL A 249 -21.29 -1.67 -17.04
C VAL A 249 -22.55 -2.18 -16.37
N ASP A 250 -23.69 -1.61 -16.71
CA ASP A 250 -24.98 -2.12 -16.27
C ASP A 250 -25.51 -3.16 -17.27
N ALA A 251 -25.38 -4.44 -16.91
CA ALA A 251 -25.75 -5.54 -17.77
C ALA A 251 -27.26 -5.63 -18.03
N SER A 252 -28.09 -5.16 -17.10
CA SER A 252 -29.55 -5.14 -17.25
C SER A 252 -30.03 -4.03 -18.19
N ARG A 253 -29.25 -2.92 -18.25
CA ARG A 253 -29.53 -1.77 -19.13
C ARG A 253 -28.77 -1.85 -20.47
N HIS A 254 -27.91 -2.86 -20.64
CA HIS A 254 -27.04 -3.03 -21.81
C HIS A 254 -26.21 -1.78 -22.14
N ALA A 255 -25.74 -1.09 -21.11
CA ALA A 255 -25.06 0.18 -21.22
C ALA A 255 -23.76 0.20 -20.39
N MET A 256 -22.76 0.92 -20.89
CA MET A 256 -21.53 1.25 -20.17
C MET A 256 -21.44 2.78 -20.05
N THR A 257 -21.40 3.29 -18.83
CA THR A 257 -21.12 4.70 -18.57
C THR A 257 -19.68 4.85 -18.13
N VAL A 258 -18.92 5.72 -18.80
CA VAL A 258 -17.50 5.98 -18.49
C VAL A 258 -17.38 7.33 -17.84
N PHE A 259 -16.70 7.36 -16.69
CA PHE A 259 -16.43 8.55 -15.89
C PHE A 259 -14.92 8.85 -15.89
N LYS A 260 -14.59 10.13 -15.83
CA LYS A 260 -13.23 10.62 -15.58
C LYS A 260 -13.28 11.62 -14.44
N ASP A 261 -12.52 11.33 -13.39
CA ASP A 261 -12.43 12.18 -12.18
C ASP A 261 -13.80 12.50 -11.55
N GLY A 262 -14.77 11.58 -11.73
CA GLY A 262 -16.16 11.69 -11.25
C GLY A 262 -17.15 12.31 -12.23
N GLU A 263 -16.68 12.88 -13.34
CA GLU A 263 -17.54 13.44 -14.38
C GLU A 263 -17.84 12.39 -15.47
N GLU A 264 -19.10 12.30 -15.90
CA GLU A 264 -19.51 11.42 -16.99
C GLU A 264 -18.89 11.91 -18.32
N LEU A 265 -18.13 11.02 -18.99
CA LEU A 265 -17.62 11.29 -20.32
C LEU A 265 -18.65 10.90 -21.40
N THR A 266 -19.24 9.71 -21.25
CA THR A 266 -20.19 9.17 -22.23
C THR A 266 -20.86 7.90 -21.69
N THR A 267 -22.04 7.60 -22.25
CA THR A 267 -22.71 6.31 -22.11
C THR A 267 -22.74 5.59 -23.45
N LEU A 268 -22.25 4.35 -23.49
CA LEU A 268 -22.09 3.53 -24.66
C LEU A 268 -23.04 2.33 -24.64
N PRO A 269 -23.73 1.99 -25.74
CA PRO A 269 -24.49 0.76 -25.84
C PRO A 269 -23.52 -0.44 -25.92
N VAL A 270 -23.77 -1.46 -25.10
CA VAL A 270 -22.96 -2.68 -25.01
C VAL A 270 -23.83 -3.92 -25.02
N THR A 271 -23.19 -5.07 -25.16
CA THR A 271 -23.71 -6.39 -24.84
C THR A 271 -22.82 -7.06 -23.83
N THR A 272 -23.38 -7.84 -22.92
CA THR A 272 -22.62 -8.64 -21.94
C THR A 272 -22.92 -10.13 -22.14
N GLY A 273 -22.48 -10.98 -21.22
CA GLY A 273 -22.66 -12.43 -21.30
C GLY A 273 -24.14 -12.85 -21.23
N LYS A 274 -24.52 -13.76 -22.14
CA LYS A 274 -25.85 -14.40 -22.16
C LYS A 274 -26.01 -15.42 -21.03
N PRO A 275 -27.25 -15.92 -20.76
CA PRO A 275 -27.45 -17.04 -19.83
C PRO A 275 -26.51 -18.23 -20.12
N GLY A 276 -25.90 -18.78 -19.09
CA GLY A 276 -24.88 -19.82 -19.19
C GLY A 276 -23.45 -19.32 -19.39
N PHE A 277 -23.29 -18.05 -19.81
CA PHE A 277 -22.00 -17.38 -20.01
C PHE A 277 -22.01 -15.95 -19.46
N ALA A 278 -22.74 -15.73 -18.38
CA ALA A 278 -22.92 -14.40 -17.84
C ALA A 278 -21.58 -13.74 -17.43
N THR A 279 -21.46 -12.45 -17.69
CA THR A 279 -20.33 -11.63 -17.20
C THR A 279 -20.37 -11.58 -15.67
N ARG A 280 -19.26 -11.79 -14.99
CA ARG A 280 -19.20 -11.67 -13.52
C ARG A 280 -19.43 -10.26 -13.08
N ASN A 281 -20.19 -10.11 -11.99
CA ASN A 281 -20.36 -8.82 -11.30
C ASN A 281 -19.11 -8.37 -10.55
N GLY A 282 -19.11 -7.12 -10.09
CA GLY A 282 -18.07 -6.56 -9.24
C GLY A 282 -17.07 -5.67 -9.95
N VAL A 283 -16.16 -5.13 -9.17
CA VAL A 283 -15.08 -4.25 -9.63
C VAL A 283 -13.94 -5.08 -10.18
N LYS A 284 -13.55 -4.79 -11.39
CA LYS A 284 -12.40 -5.36 -12.11
C LYS A 284 -11.41 -4.25 -12.41
N VAL A 285 -10.15 -4.60 -12.45
CA VAL A 285 -9.07 -3.69 -12.85
C VAL A 285 -8.59 -4.06 -14.24
N VAL A 286 -8.36 -3.09 -15.11
CA VAL A 286 -7.78 -3.32 -16.43
C VAL A 286 -6.39 -3.94 -16.26
N LEU A 287 -6.20 -5.13 -16.80
CA LEU A 287 -4.98 -5.94 -16.67
C LEU A 287 -4.01 -5.79 -17.87
N GLY A 288 -4.52 -5.31 -18.99
CA GLY A 288 -3.74 -5.16 -20.21
C GLY A 288 -4.60 -4.73 -21.38
N LYS A 289 -3.95 -4.28 -22.46
CA LYS A 289 -4.57 -3.82 -23.69
C LYS A 289 -3.90 -4.50 -24.89
N GLU A 290 -4.71 -5.12 -25.73
CA GLU A 290 -4.26 -5.85 -26.92
C GLU A 290 -5.01 -5.31 -28.14
N TYR A 291 -4.29 -4.69 -29.07
CA TYR A 291 -4.91 -4.17 -30.30
C TYR A 291 -5.63 -5.27 -31.08
N PHE A 292 -5.06 -6.47 -31.09
CA PHE A 292 -5.59 -7.66 -31.73
C PHE A 292 -5.41 -8.89 -30.84
N VAL A 293 -6.47 -9.68 -30.68
CA VAL A 293 -6.42 -11.00 -30.04
C VAL A 293 -7.30 -11.98 -30.82
N ARG A 294 -6.84 -13.21 -31.01
CA ARG A 294 -7.68 -14.27 -31.52
C ARG A 294 -8.34 -15.00 -30.37
N MET A 295 -9.66 -14.78 -30.23
CA MET A 295 -10.46 -15.43 -29.20
C MET A 295 -11.04 -16.73 -29.69
N ARG A 296 -10.80 -17.80 -28.91
CA ARG A 296 -11.31 -19.14 -29.22
C ARG A 296 -12.09 -19.67 -28.05
N GLY A 297 -13.27 -20.26 -28.32
CA GLY A 297 -14.10 -20.90 -27.30
C GLY A 297 -13.35 -21.97 -26.51
N THR A 298 -12.45 -22.72 -27.18
CA THR A 298 -11.64 -23.76 -26.53
C THR A 298 -10.71 -23.22 -25.41
N SER A 299 -10.28 -21.96 -25.49
CA SER A 299 -9.44 -21.35 -24.45
C SER A 299 -10.20 -21.04 -23.15
N VAL A 300 -11.52 -21.06 -23.19
CA VAL A 300 -12.42 -20.84 -22.06
C VAL A 300 -13.32 -22.05 -21.77
N GLY A 301 -12.91 -23.25 -22.23
CA GLY A 301 -13.59 -24.51 -21.91
C GLY A 301 -14.78 -24.86 -22.79
N ILE A 302 -15.06 -24.09 -23.85
CA ILE A 302 -16.13 -24.42 -24.83
C ILE A 302 -15.61 -25.43 -25.85
N ALA A 303 -16.28 -26.60 -25.94
CA ALA A 303 -15.85 -27.66 -26.84
C ALA A 303 -15.87 -27.22 -28.30
N ALA A 304 -14.83 -27.57 -29.06
CA ALA A 304 -14.77 -27.33 -30.48
C ALA A 304 -15.94 -28.06 -31.18
N GLY A 305 -16.59 -27.37 -32.13
CA GLY A 305 -17.73 -27.92 -32.87
C GLY A 305 -19.06 -27.93 -32.15
N SER A 306 -19.13 -27.44 -30.86
CA SER A 306 -20.40 -27.19 -30.23
C SER A 306 -21.11 -25.98 -30.86
N SER A 307 -22.43 -25.82 -30.59
CA SER A 307 -23.20 -24.66 -31.06
C SER A 307 -22.68 -23.33 -30.48
N GLU A 308 -21.92 -23.38 -29.37
CA GLU A 308 -21.31 -22.26 -28.67
C GLU A 308 -19.85 -22.01 -29.10
N SER A 309 -19.31 -22.87 -29.99
CA SER A 309 -17.91 -22.75 -30.45
C SER A 309 -17.71 -21.49 -31.29
N TYR A 310 -16.60 -20.78 -31.00
CA TYR A 310 -16.18 -19.61 -31.78
C TYR A 310 -14.67 -19.59 -31.98
N ASP A 311 -14.24 -18.93 -33.07
CA ASP A 311 -12.85 -18.60 -33.37
C ASP A 311 -12.85 -17.25 -34.11
N LEU A 312 -12.62 -16.16 -33.37
CA LEU A 312 -12.87 -14.79 -33.82
C LEU A 312 -11.61 -13.91 -33.76
N PRO A 313 -11.33 -13.12 -34.82
CA PRO A 313 -10.39 -12.01 -34.74
C PRO A 313 -11.05 -10.86 -33.99
N VAL A 314 -10.49 -10.46 -32.86
CA VAL A 314 -11.02 -9.42 -31.98
C VAL A 314 -10.04 -8.26 -31.89
N TYR A 315 -10.56 -7.05 -32.06
CA TYR A 315 -9.76 -5.83 -32.02
C TYR A 315 -10.13 -4.96 -30.79
N TYR A 316 -9.18 -4.11 -30.41
CA TYR A 316 -9.33 -3.17 -29.28
C TYR A 316 -9.76 -3.88 -28.00
N ALA A 317 -9.06 -4.98 -27.69
CA ALA A 317 -9.35 -5.84 -26.56
C ALA A 317 -8.70 -5.31 -25.27
N THR A 318 -9.50 -4.88 -24.31
CA THR A 318 -9.09 -4.47 -22.98
C THR A 318 -9.38 -5.60 -22.01
N ARG A 319 -8.34 -6.27 -21.50
CA ARG A 319 -8.45 -7.43 -20.61
C ARG A 319 -8.82 -7.00 -19.20
N VAL A 320 -9.81 -7.65 -18.58
CA VAL A 320 -10.26 -7.36 -17.22
C VAL A 320 -10.25 -8.58 -16.30
N THR A 321 -10.08 -9.80 -16.84
CA THR A 321 -9.82 -11.01 -16.05
C THR A 321 -8.80 -11.91 -16.74
N TRP A 322 -8.07 -12.71 -15.95
CA TRP A 322 -7.15 -13.71 -16.52
C TRP A 322 -7.89 -14.85 -17.20
N SER A 323 -9.12 -15.17 -16.79
CA SER A 323 -9.97 -16.18 -17.43
C SER A 323 -10.54 -15.75 -18.78
N GLY A 324 -10.29 -14.52 -19.25
CA GLY A 324 -10.59 -14.10 -20.60
C GLY A 324 -11.85 -13.23 -20.74
N GLU A 325 -12.29 -12.53 -19.72
CA GLU A 325 -13.25 -11.44 -19.91
C GLU A 325 -12.53 -10.18 -20.38
N TYR A 326 -13.07 -9.57 -21.43
CA TYR A 326 -12.56 -8.36 -22.07
C TYR A 326 -13.68 -7.35 -22.32
N VAL A 327 -13.30 -6.10 -22.46
CA VAL A 327 -14.09 -5.08 -23.16
C VAL A 327 -13.50 -4.95 -24.56
N HIS A 328 -14.29 -5.15 -25.64
CA HIS A 328 -13.74 -5.27 -26.99
C HIS A 328 -14.71 -4.90 -28.11
N ALA A 329 -14.19 -4.75 -29.33
CA ALA A 329 -15.00 -4.62 -30.53
C ALA A 329 -15.73 -5.93 -30.86
N ALA A 330 -17.04 -5.84 -31.05
CA ALA A 330 -17.91 -6.97 -31.45
C ALA A 330 -18.83 -6.56 -32.61
N PRO A 331 -18.26 -6.30 -33.82
CA PRO A 331 -19.05 -5.82 -34.97
C PRO A 331 -20.12 -6.80 -35.42
N TRP A 332 -19.97 -8.09 -35.12
CA TRP A 332 -20.92 -9.15 -35.45
C TRP A 332 -22.22 -9.13 -34.64
N SER A 333 -22.26 -8.40 -33.54
CA SER A 333 -23.43 -8.31 -32.63
C SER A 333 -23.95 -6.90 -32.41
N VAL A 334 -23.60 -5.93 -33.27
CA VAL A 334 -24.00 -4.51 -33.15
C VAL A 334 -25.51 -4.33 -32.97
N GLY A 335 -26.33 -5.15 -33.61
CA GLY A 335 -27.79 -5.11 -33.49
C GLY A 335 -28.31 -5.46 -32.07
N SER A 336 -27.48 -6.09 -31.23
CA SER A 336 -27.82 -6.43 -29.84
C SER A 336 -27.28 -5.41 -28.82
N HIS A 337 -26.37 -4.52 -29.23
CA HIS A 337 -25.81 -3.53 -28.32
C HIS A 337 -26.89 -2.54 -27.85
N GLY A 338 -27.03 -2.38 -26.56
CA GLY A 338 -28.06 -1.56 -25.95
C GLY A 338 -29.42 -2.25 -25.77
N SER A 339 -29.55 -3.53 -26.14
CA SER A 339 -30.85 -4.23 -26.12
C SER A 339 -30.81 -5.68 -25.64
N ALA A 340 -29.70 -6.40 -25.78
CA ALA A 340 -29.60 -7.80 -25.39
C ALA A 340 -28.18 -8.22 -25.04
N ASN A 341 -28.05 -9.20 -24.12
CA ASN A 341 -26.78 -9.84 -23.73
C ASN A 341 -26.61 -11.13 -24.51
N VAL A 342 -25.61 -11.17 -25.42
CA VAL A 342 -25.43 -12.26 -26.39
C VAL A 342 -23.98 -12.80 -26.42
N SER A 343 -23.07 -12.25 -25.62
CA SER A 343 -21.68 -12.69 -25.59
C SER A 343 -21.45 -13.94 -24.72
N HIS A 344 -20.22 -14.44 -24.70
CA HIS A 344 -19.77 -15.53 -23.84
C HIS A 344 -19.00 -15.01 -22.59
N GLY A 345 -19.41 -13.85 -22.07
CA GLY A 345 -18.84 -13.26 -20.85
C GLY A 345 -18.14 -11.92 -21.05
N CYS A 346 -17.68 -11.60 -22.25
CA CYS A 346 -17.06 -10.31 -22.54
C CYS A 346 -18.09 -9.18 -22.65
N VAL A 347 -17.63 -7.93 -22.51
CA VAL A 347 -18.40 -6.72 -22.80
C VAL A 347 -18.09 -6.32 -24.24
N GLY A 348 -19.07 -6.54 -25.12
CA GLY A 348 -18.96 -6.25 -26.56
C GLY A 348 -19.58 -4.90 -26.90
N MET A 349 -18.93 -4.16 -27.81
CA MET A 349 -19.43 -2.88 -28.30
C MET A 349 -19.05 -2.68 -29.78
N SER A 350 -19.55 -1.61 -30.41
CA SER A 350 -19.17 -1.28 -31.78
C SER A 350 -17.66 -1.05 -31.88
N THR A 351 -17.08 -1.28 -33.06
CA THR A 351 -15.63 -1.05 -33.30
C THR A 351 -15.22 0.38 -32.95
N LYS A 352 -16.05 1.38 -33.27
CA LYS A 352 -15.79 2.79 -32.92
C LYS A 352 -15.73 3.00 -31.41
N ASN A 353 -16.69 2.46 -30.68
CA ASN A 353 -16.76 2.61 -29.22
C ASN A 353 -15.61 1.86 -28.55
N ALA A 354 -15.29 0.65 -29.04
CA ALA A 354 -14.16 -0.13 -28.50
C ALA A 354 -12.82 0.55 -28.74
N ALA A 355 -12.60 1.15 -29.90
CA ALA A 355 -11.40 1.94 -30.16
C ALA A 355 -11.30 3.14 -29.20
N TRP A 356 -12.40 3.89 -29.04
CA TRP A 356 -12.45 5.00 -28.11
C TRP A 356 -12.18 4.56 -26.66
N PHE A 357 -12.82 3.49 -26.20
CA PHE A 357 -12.60 2.95 -24.85
C PHE A 357 -11.14 2.48 -24.66
N PHE A 358 -10.61 1.76 -25.64
CA PHE A 358 -9.22 1.29 -25.65
C PHE A 358 -8.21 2.44 -25.52
N GLU A 359 -8.43 3.57 -26.21
CA GLU A 359 -7.56 4.75 -26.12
C GLU A 359 -7.75 5.51 -24.80
N THR A 360 -8.94 5.46 -24.22
CA THR A 360 -9.29 6.20 -23.00
C THR A 360 -8.70 5.55 -21.75
N VAL A 361 -8.73 4.21 -21.66
CA VAL A 361 -8.33 3.47 -20.46
C VAL A 361 -6.86 3.02 -20.51
N ARG A 362 -6.31 2.74 -19.33
CA ARG A 362 -4.99 2.15 -19.11
C ARG A 362 -5.07 1.01 -18.11
N GLU A 363 -3.99 0.22 -18.00
CA GLU A 363 -3.84 -0.76 -16.92
C GLU A 363 -4.03 -0.09 -15.57
N GLY A 364 -4.77 -0.74 -14.68
CA GLY A 364 -5.09 -0.18 -13.37
C GLY A 364 -6.38 0.65 -13.32
N ASP A 365 -7.03 0.98 -14.44
CA ASP A 365 -8.34 1.63 -14.47
C ASP A 365 -9.45 0.65 -14.10
N LEU A 366 -10.62 1.16 -13.73
CA LEU A 366 -11.70 0.41 -13.13
C LEU A 366 -12.81 0.08 -14.14
N VAL A 367 -13.25 -1.18 -14.11
CA VAL A 367 -14.45 -1.64 -14.83
C VAL A 367 -15.37 -2.30 -13.81
N HIS A 368 -16.46 -1.67 -13.48
CA HIS A 368 -17.44 -2.15 -12.52
C HIS A 368 -18.66 -2.72 -13.26
N VAL A 369 -18.86 -4.04 -13.18
CA VAL A 369 -20.04 -4.71 -13.75
C VAL A 369 -21.09 -4.85 -12.68
N VAL A 370 -22.31 -4.40 -12.99
CA VAL A 370 -23.48 -4.47 -12.11
C VAL A 370 -24.67 -5.08 -12.84
N ASN A 371 -25.60 -5.61 -12.06
CA ASN A 371 -26.88 -6.14 -12.55
C ASN A 371 -26.74 -7.24 -13.63
N SER A 372 -25.60 -7.94 -13.63
CA SER A 372 -25.45 -9.17 -14.41
C SER A 372 -26.12 -10.33 -13.67
N ILE A 373 -26.62 -11.30 -14.44
CA ILE A 373 -27.11 -12.58 -13.89
C ILE A 373 -25.97 -13.53 -13.48
N GLY A 374 -24.71 -13.14 -13.69
CA GLY A 374 -23.53 -13.90 -13.32
C GLY A 374 -23.21 -13.82 -11.85
N GLU A 375 -22.30 -14.70 -11.43
CA GLU A 375 -21.71 -14.68 -10.10
C GLU A 375 -20.85 -13.42 -9.89
N ASP A 376 -20.50 -13.14 -8.63
CA ASP A 376 -19.52 -12.11 -8.32
C ASP A 376 -18.11 -12.58 -8.71
N MET A 377 -17.26 -11.63 -9.10
CA MET A 377 -15.86 -11.90 -9.38
C MET A 377 -15.12 -12.25 -8.08
N ASP A 378 -14.39 -13.37 -8.10
CA ASP A 378 -13.47 -13.70 -7.01
C ASP A 378 -12.47 -12.55 -6.76
N PRO A 379 -12.19 -12.23 -5.50
CA PRO A 379 -11.25 -11.17 -5.16
C PRO A 379 -9.84 -11.41 -5.70
N PHE A 380 -9.42 -12.68 -5.73
CA PHE A 380 -8.06 -13.07 -6.10
C PHE A 380 -8.06 -14.22 -7.12
N GLY A 381 -6.93 -14.39 -7.81
CA GLY A 381 -6.71 -15.51 -8.73
C GLY A 381 -7.20 -15.29 -10.16
N ASN A 382 -8.11 -14.33 -10.38
CA ASN A 382 -8.64 -14.05 -11.71
C ASN A 382 -8.47 -12.59 -12.17
N GLY A 383 -7.41 -11.95 -11.78
CA GLY A 383 -7.15 -10.53 -11.95
C GLY A 383 -7.16 -9.81 -10.61
N PHE A 384 -7.32 -8.49 -10.62
CA PHE A 384 -7.39 -7.69 -9.41
C PHE A 384 -8.86 -7.42 -9.05
N GLY A 385 -9.44 -8.31 -8.26
CA GLY A 385 -10.75 -8.14 -7.62
C GLY A 385 -10.65 -7.64 -6.18
N ASP A 386 -9.53 -7.09 -5.78
CA ASP A 386 -9.21 -6.59 -4.44
C ASP A 386 -10.29 -5.66 -3.89
N TRP A 387 -10.91 -4.89 -4.76
CA TRP A 387 -11.95 -3.90 -4.43
C TRP A 387 -13.32 -4.52 -4.11
N ASN A 388 -13.49 -5.83 -4.37
CA ASN A 388 -14.70 -6.59 -4.00
C ASN A 388 -14.63 -7.11 -2.55
N VAL A 389 -13.49 -7.01 -1.89
CA VAL A 389 -13.32 -7.30 -0.45
C VAL A 389 -13.62 -6.03 0.34
N ASP A 390 -14.56 -6.10 1.30
CA ASP A 390 -14.82 -4.96 2.15
C ASP A 390 -13.60 -4.60 3.03
N TRP A 391 -13.55 -3.35 3.52
CA TRP A 391 -12.37 -2.88 4.24
C TRP A 391 -12.12 -3.58 5.58
N ALA A 392 -13.15 -4.07 6.25
CA ALA A 392 -13.01 -4.79 7.51
C ALA A 392 -12.39 -6.18 7.26
N GLU A 393 -12.85 -6.87 6.22
CA GLU A 393 -12.30 -8.14 5.77
C GLU A 393 -10.87 -7.95 5.23
N TRP A 394 -10.63 -6.88 4.45
CA TRP A 394 -9.28 -6.54 3.99
C TRP A 394 -8.28 -6.43 5.14
N LYS A 395 -8.64 -5.70 6.20
CA LYS A 395 -7.80 -5.60 7.40
C LYS A 395 -7.60 -6.93 8.12
N ALA A 396 -8.60 -7.81 8.10
CA ALA A 396 -8.51 -9.13 8.71
C ALA A 396 -7.53 -10.06 7.98
N GLY A 397 -7.26 -9.83 6.69
CA GLY A 397 -6.25 -10.55 5.91
C GLY A 397 -4.80 -10.15 6.20
N SER A 398 -4.56 -9.15 7.04
CA SER A 398 -3.23 -8.78 7.54
C SER A 398 -2.74 -9.76 8.59
N ALA A 399 -1.44 -10.07 8.58
CA ALA A 399 -0.81 -10.86 9.65
C ALA A 399 -0.78 -10.11 11.00
N ASN A 400 -0.93 -8.79 10.96
CA ASN A 400 -1.00 -7.92 12.14
C ASN A 400 -2.44 -7.72 12.66
N ALA A 401 -3.45 -8.27 11.98
CA ALA A 401 -4.82 -8.21 12.47
C ALA A 401 -4.94 -8.90 13.86
N PRO A 402 -5.85 -8.46 14.72
CA PRO A 402 -6.15 -9.18 15.95
C PRO A 402 -6.46 -10.65 15.65
N GLU A 403 -6.02 -11.57 16.51
CA GLU A 403 -6.34 -12.98 16.35
C GLU A 403 -7.86 -13.17 16.49
N ALA A 404 -8.47 -13.81 15.49
CA ALA A 404 -9.90 -14.08 15.57
C ALA A 404 -10.18 -14.97 16.82
N PRO A 405 -11.25 -14.70 17.59
CA PRO A 405 -11.59 -15.55 18.70
C PRO A 405 -11.76 -17.00 18.23
N PRO A 406 -11.31 -17.98 19.01
CA PRO A 406 -11.39 -19.38 18.63
C PRO A 406 -12.86 -19.76 18.36
N GLY A 407 -13.17 -20.19 17.13
CA GLY A 407 -14.51 -20.63 16.72
C GLY A 407 -15.08 -19.95 15.47
N LYS A 408 -14.43 -18.96 14.89
CA LYS A 408 -14.84 -18.40 13.59
C LYS A 408 -13.99 -19.03 12.49
N ALA A 409 -14.66 -19.76 11.60
CA ALA A 409 -14.03 -20.44 10.46
C ALA A 409 -13.15 -19.47 9.65
N PRO A 410 -12.03 -19.95 9.09
CA PRO A 410 -11.18 -19.15 8.20
C PRO A 410 -11.98 -18.57 7.04
N GLY A 411 -11.66 -17.35 6.66
CA GLY A 411 -12.30 -16.66 5.55
C GLY A 411 -12.02 -17.32 4.19
N PRO A 412 -12.54 -16.75 3.09
CA PRO A 412 -12.54 -17.35 1.74
C PRO A 412 -11.17 -17.77 1.19
N ALA A 413 -10.07 -17.27 1.73
CA ALA A 413 -8.71 -17.60 1.31
C ALA A 413 -8.36 -19.09 1.39
N ASP A 414 -9.05 -19.86 2.25
CA ASP A 414 -8.84 -21.33 2.34
C ASP A 414 -9.64 -22.14 1.29
N ARG A 415 -10.45 -21.47 0.48
CA ARG A 415 -11.27 -22.11 -0.56
C ARG A 415 -10.65 -22.06 -1.96
N LEU A 416 -9.50 -21.40 -2.12
CA LEU A 416 -8.84 -21.28 -3.41
C LEU A 416 -7.92 -22.47 -3.69
N SER A 417 -8.49 -23.66 -3.81
CA SER A 417 -7.91 -24.71 -4.64
C SER A 417 -8.46 -24.51 -6.06
N PRO A 418 -7.62 -24.36 -7.08
CA PRO A 418 -8.11 -24.29 -8.45
C PRO A 418 -8.82 -25.59 -8.76
N ARG A 419 -10.11 -25.56 -8.98
CA ARG A 419 -10.80 -26.62 -9.69
C ARG A 419 -10.47 -26.41 -11.18
N ILE A 420 -9.61 -27.31 -11.66
CA ILE A 420 -9.33 -27.50 -13.08
C ILE A 420 -10.61 -27.89 -13.81
#